data_d344f6ae704a1b12fc25ef8f38d2e14f
#
_entry.id   d344f6ae704a1b12fc25ef8f38d2e14f
#
_cell.length_a   1.000
_cell.length_b   1.000
_cell.length_c   1.000
_cell.angle_alpha   90.00
_cell.angle_beta   90.00
_cell.angle_gamma   90.00
#
_symmetry.space_group_name_H-M   'P 1'
#
loop_
_entity.id
_entity.type
_entity.pdbx_description
1 polymer ?
#
loop_
_entity_poly.entity_id
_entity_poly.type
_entity_poly.pdbx_seq_one_letter_code
_entity_poly.pdbx_strand_id
1 'polypeptide(L)'
;MIAALARLGDVEVVYVPHGGGSPAADLEENERIALRRLDPSRGPGRLASAAWATAAGATWHLAKAVSPEVMRAARNAAPDARLIVDGPTAAGAVLPLARRRRAVYLAHNLESSFRGGPRLARFERRVITTFGESWMATPTDVEGARRLAGRDVRLRYVPNVVDVEAVPAQEGRPGNQTAIFVGDFTYAPNRQGLAFLVDEVLPAVWRELPGAKVNVVGRGLEDPPADPRIHALGFVDDLDAAYADADAALVPLLEGGGSPLKFVEALAHGLPVVTTSHAAALIGHGRPGEHFLAAPDAAGFAAALVSVLRGEGAELGQRGRALAAKHLSVDALARELGA
;
A
#
# COMPACT_ATOMS: atom_id res chain seq x y z
N MET A 1 1.26 4.67 -8.78
CA MET A 1 1.99 3.94 -9.85
C MET A 1 1.48 4.26 -11.26
N ILE A 2 0.18 4.11 -11.57
CA ILE A 2 -0.35 4.40 -12.92
C ILE A 2 0.00 5.82 -13.34
N ALA A 3 -0.19 6.82 -12.47
CA ALA A 3 0.21 8.20 -12.72
C ALA A 3 1.72 8.35 -13.01
N ALA A 4 2.59 7.60 -12.33
CA ALA A 4 4.02 7.61 -12.60
C ALA A 4 4.37 7.03 -13.98
N LEU A 5 3.67 5.98 -14.40
CA LEU A 5 3.82 5.41 -15.74
C LEU A 5 3.35 6.38 -16.82
N ALA A 6 2.25 7.10 -16.57
CA ALA A 6 1.73 8.13 -17.48
C ALA A 6 2.69 9.32 -17.68
N ARG A 7 3.62 9.57 -16.74
CA ARG A 7 4.73 10.53 -16.95
C ARG A 7 5.73 10.06 -18.01
N LEU A 8 5.83 8.74 -18.23
CA LEU A 8 6.80 8.14 -19.15
C LEU A 8 6.22 7.91 -20.56
N GLY A 9 4.91 7.78 -20.69
CA GLY A 9 4.25 7.53 -21.98
C GLY A 9 2.78 7.20 -21.80
N ASP A 10 2.13 6.85 -22.91
CA ASP A 10 0.72 6.48 -22.88
C ASP A 10 0.51 5.14 -22.17
N VAL A 11 -0.52 5.08 -21.33
CA VAL A 11 -0.86 3.90 -20.51
C VAL A 11 -2.25 3.41 -20.85
N GLU A 12 -2.37 2.17 -21.28
CA GLU A 12 -3.68 1.49 -21.35
C GLU A 12 -3.86 0.63 -20.09
N VAL A 13 -4.84 0.96 -19.25
CA VAL A 13 -5.22 0.18 -18.08
C VAL A 13 -6.36 -0.75 -18.45
N VAL A 14 -6.06 -2.04 -18.55
CA VAL A 14 -7.06 -3.07 -18.82
C VAL A 14 -7.43 -3.75 -17.53
N TYR A 15 -8.72 -3.69 -17.15
CA TYR A 15 -9.14 -4.20 -15.85
C TYR A 15 -10.45 -4.99 -15.90
N VAL A 16 -10.58 -5.93 -14.97
CA VAL A 16 -11.83 -6.65 -14.69
C VAL A 16 -12.38 -6.11 -13.36
N PRO A 17 -13.58 -5.54 -13.32
CA PRO A 17 -14.12 -4.99 -12.09
C PRO A 17 -14.39 -6.10 -11.08
N HIS A 18 -13.95 -5.89 -9.85
CA HIS A 18 -14.27 -6.74 -8.70
C HIS A 18 -15.12 -5.89 -7.73
N GLY A 19 -16.39 -6.26 -7.57
CA GLY A 19 -17.33 -5.46 -6.79
C GLY A 19 -17.87 -4.24 -7.55
N GLY A 20 -18.45 -3.28 -6.85
CA GLY A 20 -19.09 -2.08 -7.43
C GLY A 20 -18.17 -0.87 -7.61
N GLY A 21 -16.85 -1.01 -7.46
CA GLY A 21 -15.92 0.12 -7.56
C GLY A 21 -15.67 0.55 -9.01
N SER A 22 -15.68 1.86 -9.24
CA SER A 22 -15.14 2.48 -10.45
C SER A 22 -13.65 2.81 -10.26
N PRO A 23 -12.87 2.95 -11.36
CA PRO A 23 -11.54 3.56 -11.28
C PRO A 23 -11.61 4.93 -10.60
N ALA A 24 -10.50 5.36 -10.01
CA ALA A 24 -10.41 6.68 -9.42
C ALA A 24 -10.62 7.75 -10.51
N ALA A 25 -11.36 8.82 -10.20
CA ALA A 25 -11.73 9.86 -11.17
C ALA A 25 -10.50 10.55 -11.78
N ASP A 26 -9.45 10.73 -11.00
CA ASP A 26 -8.17 11.29 -11.44
C ASP A 26 -7.48 10.47 -12.56
N LEU A 27 -7.75 9.17 -12.64
CA LEU A 27 -7.27 8.34 -13.76
C LEU A 27 -8.06 8.57 -15.03
N GLU A 28 -9.37 8.90 -14.94
CA GLU A 28 -10.23 9.20 -16.08
C GLU A 28 -9.93 10.57 -16.70
N GLU A 29 -9.45 11.51 -15.88
CA GLU A 29 -9.12 12.87 -16.31
C GLU A 29 -7.74 13.00 -16.98
N ASN A 30 -6.90 11.96 -16.90
CA ASN A 30 -5.55 12.01 -17.46
C ASN A 30 -5.53 11.57 -18.93
N GLU A 31 -5.25 12.50 -19.84
CA GLU A 31 -5.22 12.28 -21.30
C GLU A 31 -4.28 11.15 -21.77
N ARG A 32 -3.27 10.80 -20.98
CA ARG A 32 -2.34 9.70 -21.28
C ARG A 32 -2.78 8.36 -20.73
N ILE A 33 -3.92 8.29 -20.05
CA ILE A 33 -4.44 7.06 -19.46
C ILE A 33 -5.72 6.66 -20.18
N ALA A 34 -5.68 5.54 -20.89
CA ALA A 34 -6.86 4.94 -21.49
C ALA A 34 -7.36 3.80 -20.58
N LEU A 35 -8.60 3.89 -20.12
CA LEU A 35 -9.23 2.86 -19.29
C LEU A 35 -10.05 1.91 -20.16
N ARG A 36 -9.74 0.62 -20.12
CA ARG A 36 -10.51 -0.41 -20.81
C ARG A 36 -11.05 -1.46 -19.85
N ARG A 37 -12.34 -1.39 -19.60
CA ARG A 37 -13.03 -2.39 -18.80
C ARG A 37 -13.21 -3.69 -19.60
N LEU A 38 -12.95 -4.81 -18.97
CA LEU A 38 -13.26 -6.13 -19.49
C LEU A 38 -14.44 -6.72 -18.71
N ASP A 39 -15.46 -7.17 -19.41
CA ASP A 39 -16.55 -7.89 -18.76
C ASP A 39 -16.13 -9.35 -18.55
N PRO A 40 -16.24 -9.87 -17.34
CA PRO A 40 -15.86 -11.24 -17.05
C PRO A 40 -16.75 -12.21 -17.84
N SER A 41 -16.14 -13.10 -18.64
CA SER A 41 -16.90 -14.12 -19.38
C SER A 41 -17.66 -15.01 -18.41
N ARG A 42 -18.89 -15.32 -18.80
CA ARG A 42 -19.73 -16.35 -18.16
C ARG A 42 -19.66 -17.60 -19.03
N GLY A 43 -19.27 -18.76 -18.48
CA GLY A 43 -19.33 -20.00 -19.22
C GLY A 43 -18.07 -20.87 -19.26
N PRO A 44 -17.93 -21.80 -20.22
CA PRO A 44 -16.87 -22.81 -20.23
C PRO A 44 -15.44 -22.28 -20.23
N GLY A 45 -15.19 -21.12 -20.87
CA GLY A 45 -13.87 -20.49 -20.91
C GLY A 45 -13.36 -20.08 -19.55
N ARG A 46 -14.24 -19.63 -18.63
CA ARG A 46 -13.89 -19.30 -17.26
C ARG A 46 -13.53 -20.54 -16.46
N LEU A 47 -14.27 -21.63 -16.63
CA LEU A 47 -13.96 -22.91 -15.98
C LEU A 47 -12.61 -23.46 -16.45
N ALA A 48 -12.33 -23.40 -17.75
CA ALA A 48 -11.05 -23.81 -18.30
C ALA A 48 -9.88 -22.97 -17.75
N SER A 49 -10.05 -21.65 -17.64
CA SER A 49 -9.04 -20.75 -17.06
C SER A 49 -8.82 -21.05 -15.58
N ALA A 50 -9.88 -21.28 -14.81
CA ALA A 50 -9.78 -21.65 -13.39
C ALA A 50 -9.10 -23.02 -13.22
N ALA A 51 -9.45 -24.01 -14.01
CA ALA A 51 -8.81 -25.32 -14.00
C ALA A 51 -7.31 -25.23 -14.34
N TRP A 52 -6.97 -24.44 -15.37
CA TRP A 52 -5.59 -24.20 -15.74
C TRP A 52 -4.80 -23.49 -14.62
N ALA A 53 -5.37 -22.43 -14.04
CA ALA A 53 -4.73 -21.70 -12.94
C ALA A 53 -4.51 -22.60 -11.70
N THR A 54 -5.49 -23.47 -11.40
CA THR A 54 -5.36 -24.47 -10.33
C THR A 54 -4.25 -25.47 -10.64
N ALA A 55 -4.17 -25.97 -11.88
CA ALA A 55 -3.09 -26.83 -12.33
C ALA A 55 -1.72 -26.13 -12.31
N ALA A 56 -1.70 -24.80 -12.50
CA ALA A 56 -0.51 -23.97 -12.35
C ALA A 56 -0.11 -23.71 -10.89
N GLY A 57 -0.93 -24.16 -9.92
CA GLY A 57 -0.68 -24.06 -8.48
C GLY A 57 -1.40 -22.91 -7.78
N ALA A 58 -2.24 -22.13 -8.48
CA ALA A 58 -3.06 -21.10 -7.86
C ALA A 58 -4.03 -21.70 -6.83
N THR A 59 -4.25 -20.99 -5.74
CA THR A 59 -5.33 -21.34 -4.81
C THR A 59 -6.68 -21.18 -5.48
N TRP A 60 -7.71 -21.87 -4.98
CA TRP A 60 -9.06 -21.80 -5.56
C TRP A 60 -9.61 -20.38 -5.67
N HIS A 61 -9.31 -19.52 -4.68
CA HIS A 61 -9.74 -18.12 -4.71
C HIS A 61 -9.09 -17.34 -5.85
N LEU A 62 -7.79 -17.51 -6.06
CA LEU A 62 -7.06 -16.89 -7.18
C LEU A 62 -7.49 -17.49 -8.52
N ALA A 63 -7.64 -18.82 -8.58
CA ALA A 63 -8.01 -19.51 -9.80
C ALA A 63 -9.38 -19.07 -10.34
N LYS A 64 -10.37 -18.87 -9.47
CA LYS A 64 -11.71 -18.38 -9.85
C LYS A 64 -11.69 -16.98 -10.47
N ALA A 65 -10.74 -16.15 -10.09
CA ALA A 65 -10.64 -14.77 -10.56
C ALA A 65 -9.79 -14.64 -11.83
N VAL A 66 -9.09 -15.70 -12.25
CA VAL A 66 -8.33 -15.70 -13.51
C VAL A 66 -9.26 -15.54 -14.69
N SER A 67 -9.06 -14.48 -15.48
CA SER A 67 -9.90 -14.12 -16.61
C SER A 67 -9.20 -14.41 -17.95
N PRO A 68 -9.84 -15.18 -18.87
CA PRO A 68 -9.30 -15.40 -20.20
C PRO A 68 -9.26 -14.11 -21.04
N GLU A 69 -10.09 -13.12 -20.69
CA GLU A 69 -10.10 -11.80 -21.32
C GLU A 69 -8.78 -11.07 -21.07
N VAL A 70 -8.24 -11.15 -19.84
CA VAL A 70 -6.92 -10.57 -19.49
C VAL A 70 -5.82 -11.20 -20.35
N MET A 71 -5.84 -12.52 -20.53
CA MET A 71 -4.88 -13.20 -21.42
C MET A 71 -5.01 -12.75 -22.87
N ARG A 72 -6.25 -12.60 -23.39
CA ARG A 72 -6.50 -12.10 -24.75
C ARG A 72 -6.01 -10.65 -24.90
N ALA A 73 -6.29 -9.79 -23.93
CA ALA A 73 -5.83 -8.42 -23.94
C ALA A 73 -4.29 -8.36 -23.97
N ALA A 74 -3.61 -9.11 -23.10
CA ALA A 74 -2.16 -9.19 -23.09
C ALA A 74 -1.55 -9.74 -24.40
N ARG A 75 -2.25 -10.68 -25.08
CA ARG A 75 -1.83 -11.21 -26.38
C ARG A 75 -1.95 -10.17 -27.50
N ASN A 76 -3.01 -9.38 -27.46
CA ASN A 76 -3.36 -8.41 -28.50
C ASN A 76 -2.74 -7.04 -28.29
N ALA A 77 -2.08 -6.80 -27.14
CA ALA A 77 -1.34 -5.58 -26.90
C ALA A 77 -0.22 -5.38 -27.95
N ALA A 78 0.09 -4.15 -28.30
CA ALA A 78 1.10 -3.82 -29.27
C ALA A 78 2.43 -4.56 -29.02
N PRO A 79 3.16 -4.98 -30.04
CA PRO A 79 4.38 -5.81 -29.88
C PRO A 79 5.46 -5.13 -29.04
N ASP A 80 5.56 -3.81 -29.11
CA ASP A 80 6.48 -2.94 -28.39
C ASP A 80 5.96 -2.49 -27.00
N ALA A 81 4.67 -2.69 -26.71
CA ALA A 81 4.10 -2.35 -25.41
C ALA A 81 4.75 -3.13 -24.26
N ARG A 82 5.16 -2.43 -23.23
CA ARG A 82 5.59 -3.04 -21.95
C ARG A 82 4.37 -3.50 -21.18
N LEU A 83 4.26 -4.79 -20.92
CA LEU A 83 3.17 -5.35 -20.14
C LEU A 83 3.51 -5.32 -18.64
N ILE A 84 2.71 -4.61 -17.87
CA ILE A 84 2.75 -4.64 -16.40
C ILE A 84 1.50 -5.36 -15.92
N VAL A 85 1.68 -6.42 -15.16
CA VAL A 85 0.62 -7.33 -14.75
C VAL A 85 0.44 -7.22 -13.25
N ASP A 86 -0.69 -6.64 -12.86
CA ASP A 86 -0.99 -6.30 -11.48
C ASP A 86 -1.66 -7.45 -10.73
N GLY A 87 -1.01 -7.88 -9.67
CA GLY A 87 -1.49 -8.88 -8.73
C GLY A 87 -1.40 -10.33 -9.24
N PRO A 88 -1.53 -11.29 -8.31
CA PRO A 88 -1.33 -12.72 -8.60
C PRO A 88 -2.41 -13.29 -9.53
N THR A 89 -3.61 -12.72 -9.52
CA THR A 89 -4.72 -13.18 -10.35
C THR A 89 -4.46 -12.90 -11.84
N ALA A 90 -4.09 -11.66 -12.17
CA ALA A 90 -3.74 -11.28 -13.53
C ALA A 90 -2.44 -11.98 -13.98
N ALA A 91 -1.47 -12.12 -13.09
CA ALA A 91 -0.24 -12.87 -13.35
C ALA A 91 -0.52 -14.33 -13.72
N GLY A 92 -1.47 -14.97 -13.03
CA GLY A 92 -1.93 -16.31 -13.38
C GLY A 92 -2.44 -16.40 -14.82
N ALA A 93 -3.23 -15.43 -15.28
CA ALA A 93 -3.78 -15.40 -16.65
C ALA A 93 -2.69 -15.19 -17.71
N VAL A 94 -1.70 -14.32 -17.41
CA VAL A 94 -0.65 -13.92 -18.37
C VAL A 94 0.57 -14.86 -18.35
N LEU A 95 0.70 -15.73 -17.36
CA LEU A 95 1.85 -16.62 -17.16
C LEU A 95 2.34 -17.33 -18.46
N PRO A 96 1.47 -17.85 -19.36
CA PRO A 96 1.92 -18.49 -20.62
C PRO A 96 2.63 -17.53 -21.59
N LEU A 97 2.37 -16.24 -21.48
CA LEU A 97 2.90 -15.19 -22.35
C LEU A 97 4.08 -14.44 -21.73
N ALA A 98 4.24 -14.51 -20.41
CA ALA A 98 5.10 -13.63 -19.63
C ALA A 98 6.54 -13.56 -20.14
N ARG A 99 7.15 -14.70 -20.48
CA ARG A 99 8.54 -14.75 -21.01
C ARG A 99 8.65 -14.12 -22.40
N ARG A 100 7.68 -14.44 -23.30
CA ARG A 100 7.73 -13.94 -24.69
C ARG A 100 7.53 -12.44 -24.77
N ARG A 101 6.67 -11.91 -23.91
CA ARG A 101 6.32 -10.49 -23.83
C ARG A 101 7.22 -9.70 -22.87
N ARG A 102 8.19 -10.34 -22.21
CA ARG A 102 9.03 -9.71 -21.17
C ARG A 102 8.18 -8.94 -20.14
N ALA A 103 7.04 -9.54 -19.76
CA ALA A 103 6.10 -8.91 -18.86
C ALA A 103 6.70 -8.69 -17.48
N VAL A 104 6.29 -7.59 -16.85
CA VAL A 104 6.61 -7.25 -15.47
C VAL A 104 5.47 -7.71 -14.58
N TYR A 105 5.78 -8.36 -13.47
CA TYR A 105 4.81 -8.68 -12.44
C TYR A 105 4.85 -7.63 -11.34
N LEU A 106 3.71 -7.00 -11.03
CA LEU A 106 3.55 -6.10 -9.91
C LEU A 106 2.85 -6.84 -8.76
N ALA A 107 3.50 -6.90 -7.60
CA ALA A 107 2.97 -7.49 -6.39
C ALA A 107 2.78 -6.42 -5.32
N HIS A 108 1.53 -6.23 -4.86
CA HIS A 108 1.24 -5.35 -3.73
C HIS A 108 1.73 -5.91 -2.40
N ASN A 109 1.85 -7.23 -2.32
CA ASN A 109 2.44 -7.98 -1.21
C ASN A 109 2.86 -9.37 -1.70
N LEU A 110 3.64 -10.06 -0.90
CA LEU A 110 3.91 -11.48 -1.07
C LEU A 110 2.85 -12.27 -0.28
N GLU A 111 1.76 -12.67 -0.97
CA GLU A 111 0.58 -13.28 -0.34
C GLU A 111 0.92 -14.50 0.52
N SER A 112 1.88 -15.32 0.09
CA SER A 112 2.31 -16.51 0.84
C SER A 112 2.96 -16.20 2.18
N SER A 113 3.43 -14.97 2.39
CA SER A 113 3.97 -14.52 3.67
C SER A 113 2.90 -14.27 4.72
N PHE A 114 1.64 -14.01 4.31
CA PHE A 114 0.53 -13.73 5.22
C PHE A 114 -0.48 -14.86 5.30
N ARG A 115 -0.89 -15.34 4.13
CA ARG A 115 -2.01 -16.29 4.03
C ARG A 115 -1.55 -17.71 3.86
N GLY A 116 -0.26 -17.93 3.96
CA GLY A 116 0.48 -19.16 4.07
C GLY A 116 -0.09 -20.41 3.36
N GLY A 117 0.80 -21.22 2.90
CA GLY A 117 0.51 -22.53 2.39
C GLY A 117 1.44 -22.87 1.22
N PRO A 118 1.90 -24.12 1.16
CA PRO A 118 2.91 -24.52 0.18
C PRO A 118 2.44 -24.43 -1.28
N ARG A 119 1.12 -24.42 -1.50
CA ARG A 119 0.55 -24.24 -2.85
C ARG A 119 0.68 -22.81 -3.33
N LEU A 120 0.33 -21.83 -2.48
CA LEU A 120 0.44 -20.42 -2.81
C LEU A 120 1.89 -20.01 -3.01
N ALA A 121 2.79 -20.44 -2.13
CA ALA A 121 4.22 -20.21 -2.25
C ALA A 121 4.80 -20.78 -3.56
N ARG A 122 4.39 -21.99 -3.98
CA ARG A 122 4.81 -22.56 -5.27
C ARG A 122 4.27 -21.75 -6.46
N PHE A 123 3.03 -21.27 -6.37
CA PHE A 123 2.46 -20.44 -7.40
C PHE A 123 3.19 -19.10 -7.54
N GLU A 124 3.40 -18.38 -6.44
CA GLU A 124 4.15 -17.11 -6.44
C GLU A 124 5.59 -17.31 -6.92
N ARG A 125 6.25 -18.36 -6.45
CA ARG A 125 7.58 -18.72 -6.97
C ARG A 125 7.56 -18.89 -8.50
N ARG A 126 6.55 -19.59 -9.04
CA ARG A 126 6.41 -19.80 -10.48
C ARG A 126 6.18 -18.48 -11.21
N VAL A 127 5.36 -17.58 -10.68
CA VAL A 127 5.14 -16.24 -11.23
C VAL A 127 6.47 -15.48 -11.25
N ILE A 128 7.10 -15.26 -10.10
CA ILE A 128 8.34 -14.50 -9.94
C ILE A 128 9.45 -15.05 -10.86
N THR A 129 9.56 -16.38 -10.98
CA THR A 129 10.59 -17.00 -11.81
C THR A 129 10.26 -17.09 -13.30
N THR A 130 9.05 -16.76 -13.72
CA THR A 130 8.61 -16.80 -15.12
C THR A 130 8.57 -15.42 -15.74
N PHE A 131 8.22 -14.40 -14.98
CA PHE A 131 8.22 -13.02 -15.42
C PHE A 131 9.67 -12.51 -15.60
N GLY A 132 9.87 -11.56 -16.52
CA GLY A 132 11.18 -10.99 -16.78
C GLY A 132 11.72 -10.14 -15.65
N GLU A 133 10.80 -9.51 -14.92
CA GLU A 133 11.05 -8.66 -13.77
C GLU A 133 9.83 -8.70 -12.85
N SER A 134 10.04 -8.55 -11.53
CA SER A 134 8.96 -8.43 -10.57
C SER A 134 9.16 -7.19 -9.69
N TRP A 135 8.11 -6.41 -9.56
CA TRP A 135 8.03 -5.20 -8.73
C TRP A 135 7.31 -5.51 -7.43
N MET A 136 7.95 -5.23 -6.32
CA MET A 136 7.45 -5.51 -4.98
C MET A 136 7.18 -4.20 -4.23
N ALA A 137 6.06 -4.11 -3.55
CA ALA A 137 5.61 -2.89 -2.89
C ALA A 137 6.40 -2.56 -1.61
N THR A 138 7.14 -3.52 -1.04
CA THR A 138 7.93 -3.31 0.17
C THR A 138 9.32 -3.93 0.09
N PRO A 139 10.32 -3.42 0.85
CA PRO A 139 11.62 -4.05 0.96
C PRO A 139 11.54 -5.49 1.51
N THR A 140 10.65 -5.73 2.44
CA THR A 140 10.43 -7.07 3.03
C THR A 140 9.90 -8.07 2.01
N ASP A 141 9.03 -7.61 1.09
CA ASP A 141 8.54 -8.45 -0.02
C ASP A 141 9.65 -8.74 -1.04
N VAL A 142 10.54 -7.78 -1.32
CA VAL A 142 11.72 -8.02 -2.17
C VAL A 142 12.59 -9.13 -1.59
N GLU A 143 12.88 -9.07 -0.29
CA GLU A 143 13.66 -10.10 0.40
C GLU A 143 12.92 -11.45 0.44
N GLY A 144 11.63 -11.44 0.73
CA GLY A 144 10.76 -12.62 0.70
C GLY A 144 10.73 -13.28 -0.68
N ALA A 145 10.53 -12.49 -1.73
CA ALA A 145 10.51 -12.96 -3.11
C ALA A 145 11.86 -13.54 -3.55
N ARG A 146 12.98 -12.93 -3.12
CA ARG A 146 14.34 -13.46 -3.40
C ARG A 146 14.53 -14.84 -2.77
N ARG A 147 14.15 -14.99 -1.48
CA ARG A 147 14.21 -16.29 -0.80
C ARG A 147 13.28 -17.31 -1.45
N LEU A 148 12.06 -16.91 -1.81
CA LEU A 148 11.07 -17.79 -2.43
C LEU A 148 11.52 -18.27 -3.81
N ALA A 149 12.12 -17.40 -4.62
CA ALA A 149 12.60 -17.75 -5.95
C ALA A 149 13.70 -18.81 -5.92
N GLY A 150 14.59 -18.75 -4.93
CA GLY A 150 15.71 -19.69 -4.76
C GLY A 150 16.74 -19.66 -5.89
N ARG A 151 16.73 -18.60 -6.70
CA ARG A 151 17.66 -18.32 -7.82
C ARG A 151 17.68 -16.82 -8.09
N ASP A 152 18.61 -16.37 -8.91
CA ASP A 152 18.67 -14.99 -9.33
C ASP A 152 17.45 -14.61 -10.20
N VAL A 153 16.76 -13.53 -9.80
CA VAL A 153 15.59 -12.94 -10.44
C VAL A 153 15.67 -11.42 -10.35
N ARG A 154 15.14 -10.75 -11.36
CA ARG A 154 15.08 -9.29 -11.33
C ARG A 154 13.93 -8.84 -10.42
N LEU A 155 14.29 -8.27 -9.30
CA LEU A 155 13.35 -7.70 -8.33
C LEU A 155 13.62 -6.21 -8.18
N ARG A 156 12.55 -5.41 -8.16
CA ARG A 156 12.61 -3.98 -7.91
C ARG A 156 11.65 -3.62 -6.79
N TYR A 157 12.07 -2.75 -5.90
CA TYR A 157 11.19 -2.13 -4.92
C TYR A 157 10.40 -1.02 -5.61
N VAL A 158 9.08 -1.11 -5.60
CA VAL A 158 8.16 -0.13 -6.21
C VAL A 158 7.07 0.18 -5.19
N PRO A 159 7.27 1.19 -4.32
CA PRO A 159 6.33 1.54 -3.26
C PRO A 159 5.03 2.14 -3.80
N ASN A 160 4.03 2.21 -2.93
CA ASN A 160 2.96 3.17 -3.12
C ASN A 160 3.54 4.59 -3.06
N VAL A 161 3.03 5.45 -3.92
CA VAL A 161 3.47 6.85 -4.04
C VAL A 161 2.27 7.79 -3.99
N VAL A 162 2.52 9.03 -3.59
CA VAL A 162 1.55 10.11 -3.58
C VAL A 162 2.07 11.29 -4.42
N ASP A 163 1.17 12.15 -4.86
CA ASP A 163 1.55 13.43 -5.46
C ASP A 163 1.87 14.41 -4.34
N VAL A 164 3.14 14.42 -3.92
CA VAL A 164 3.59 15.23 -2.76
C VAL A 164 3.44 16.73 -3.01
N GLU A 165 3.47 17.16 -4.28
CA GLU A 165 3.29 18.57 -4.62
C GLU A 165 1.83 19.02 -4.51
N ALA A 166 0.89 18.11 -4.77
CA ALA A 166 -0.53 18.36 -4.58
C ALA A 166 -0.97 18.31 -3.12
N VAL A 167 -0.19 17.63 -2.24
CA VAL A 167 -0.50 17.51 -0.81
C VAL A 167 -0.01 18.74 -0.06
N PRO A 168 -0.90 19.48 0.67
CA PRO A 168 -0.49 20.64 1.45
C PRO A 168 0.46 20.23 2.59
N ALA A 169 1.58 20.96 2.73
CA ALA A 169 2.47 20.76 3.86
C ALA A 169 1.81 21.28 5.14
N GLN A 170 1.83 20.49 6.19
CA GLN A 170 1.35 20.93 7.49
C GLN A 170 2.51 21.54 8.27
N GLU A 171 2.30 22.74 8.81
CA GLU A 171 3.30 23.41 9.65
C GLU A 171 3.24 22.93 11.10
N GLY A 172 2.32 22.01 11.42
CA GLY A 172 1.99 21.59 12.77
C GLY A 172 1.29 22.73 13.55
N ARG A 173 0.37 22.37 14.43
CA ARG A 173 -0.24 23.32 15.39
C ARG A 173 0.21 22.94 16.79
N PRO A 174 1.41 23.37 17.23
CA PRO A 174 1.91 22.96 18.53
C PRO A 174 0.88 23.28 19.63
N GLY A 175 0.49 22.25 20.39
CA GLY A 175 -0.41 22.41 21.52
C GLY A 175 -1.83 21.89 21.34
N ASN A 176 -2.21 21.44 20.13
CA ASN A 176 -3.51 20.79 19.91
C ASN A 176 -3.56 19.37 20.51
N GLN A 177 -2.40 18.72 20.68
CA GLN A 177 -2.21 17.38 21.23
C GLN A 177 -3.13 16.34 20.57
N THR A 178 -3.31 16.45 19.25
CA THR A 178 -4.19 15.58 18.47
C THR A 178 -3.34 14.70 17.56
N ALA A 179 -3.55 13.39 17.64
CA ALA A 179 -2.98 12.43 16.71
C ALA A 179 -4.04 11.95 15.72
N ILE A 180 -3.63 11.49 14.52
CA ILE A 180 -4.52 10.93 13.51
C ILE A 180 -4.13 9.49 13.15
N PHE A 181 -5.14 8.62 13.07
CA PHE A 181 -5.00 7.27 12.52
C PHE A 181 -5.96 7.08 11.34
N VAL A 182 -5.43 6.99 10.14
CA VAL A 182 -6.21 6.78 8.91
C VAL A 182 -6.19 5.30 8.52
N GLY A 183 -7.35 4.73 8.15
CA GLY A 183 -7.39 3.34 7.71
C GLY A 183 -8.75 2.85 7.23
N ASP A 184 -8.74 1.79 6.44
CA ASP A 184 -9.93 0.99 6.15
C ASP A 184 -10.07 -0.08 7.26
N PHE A 185 -11.05 0.08 8.15
CA PHE A 185 -11.25 -0.80 9.29
C PHE A 185 -12.01 -2.10 8.93
N THR A 186 -12.36 -2.31 7.66
CA THR A 186 -12.72 -3.65 7.17
C THR A 186 -11.50 -4.56 7.09
N TYR A 187 -10.28 -3.99 7.04
CA TYR A 187 -9.01 -4.71 7.03
C TYR A 187 -8.54 -5.00 8.46
N ALA A 188 -8.36 -6.29 8.77
CA ALA A 188 -8.05 -6.74 10.14
C ALA A 188 -6.83 -6.07 10.78
N PRO A 189 -5.67 -5.89 10.11
CA PRO A 189 -4.52 -5.21 10.71
C PRO A 189 -4.80 -3.78 11.18
N ASN A 190 -5.72 -3.04 10.53
CA ASN A 190 -6.10 -1.71 11.00
C ASN A 190 -6.94 -1.79 12.29
N ARG A 191 -7.85 -2.77 12.39
CA ARG A 191 -8.61 -2.99 13.65
C ARG A 191 -7.70 -3.40 14.80
N GLN A 192 -6.76 -4.31 14.54
CA GLN A 192 -5.75 -4.73 15.53
C GLN A 192 -4.87 -3.56 15.96
N GLY A 193 -4.45 -2.71 15.01
CA GLY A 193 -3.70 -1.49 15.31
C GLY A 193 -4.49 -0.50 16.16
N LEU A 194 -5.81 -0.36 15.92
CA LEU A 194 -6.66 0.48 16.75
C LEU A 194 -6.81 -0.11 18.16
N ALA A 195 -7.03 -1.42 18.28
CA ALA A 195 -7.10 -2.08 19.58
C ALA A 195 -5.77 -1.92 20.37
N PHE A 196 -4.63 -2.13 19.71
CA PHE A 196 -3.31 -1.87 20.30
C PHE A 196 -3.15 -0.44 20.81
N LEU A 197 -3.60 0.57 20.04
CA LEU A 197 -3.59 1.95 20.51
C LEU A 197 -4.45 2.12 21.76
N VAL A 198 -5.70 1.65 21.72
CA VAL A 198 -6.68 1.87 22.79
C VAL A 198 -6.32 1.14 24.07
N ASP A 199 -5.92 -0.12 23.95
CA ASP A 199 -5.74 -1.00 25.09
C ASP A 199 -4.35 -0.87 25.74
N GLU A 200 -3.32 -0.61 24.94
CA GLU A 200 -1.94 -0.69 25.40
C GLU A 200 -1.19 0.65 25.37
N VAL A 201 -1.44 1.51 24.37
CA VAL A 201 -0.66 2.75 24.16
C VAL A 201 -1.31 3.94 24.87
N LEU A 202 -2.58 4.26 24.54
CA LEU A 202 -3.23 5.49 24.98
C LEU A 202 -3.40 5.62 26.50
N PRO A 203 -3.59 4.54 27.30
CA PRO A 203 -3.57 4.66 28.76
C PRO A 203 -2.28 5.25 29.31
N ALA A 204 -1.14 4.96 28.69
CA ALA A 204 0.15 5.54 29.09
C ALA A 204 0.30 7.00 28.62
N VAL A 205 -0.14 7.31 27.40
CA VAL A 205 -0.15 8.69 26.86
C VAL A 205 -1.01 9.59 27.73
N TRP A 206 -2.22 9.16 28.10
CA TRP A 206 -3.15 9.97 28.89
C TRP A 206 -2.72 10.18 30.35
N ARG A 207 -1.85 9.35 30.89
CA ARG A 207 -1.25 9.64 32.22
C ARG A 207 -0.33 10.86 32.16
N GLU A 208 0.34 11.10 31.02
CA GLU A 208 1.26 12.21 30.84
C GLU A 208 0.62 13.43 30.17
N LEU A 209 -0.34 13.19 29.28
CA LEU A 209 -1.09 14.18 28.51
C LEU A 209 -2.60 13.88 28.58
N PRO A 210 -3.28 14.24 29.71
CA PRO A 210 -4.69 13.88 29.92
C PRO A 210 -5.64 14.42 28.84
N GLY A 211 -5.27 15.51 28.16
CA GLY A 211 -6.06 16.15 27.09
C GLY A 211 -5.73 15.64 25.67
N ALA A 212 -4.80 14.72 25.52
CA ALA A 212 -4.44 14.22 24.20
C ALA A 212 -5.60 13.50 23.51
N LYS A 213 -5.80 13.77 22.21
CA LYS A 213 -6.90 13.25 21.40
C LYS A 213 -6.39 12.40 20.25
N VAL A 214 -7.26 11.51 19.76
CA VAL A 214 -6.96 10.70 18.56
C VAL A 214 -8.15 10.79 17.60
N ASN A 215 -7.90 11.31 16.41
CA ASN A 215 -8.84 11.27 15.31
C ASN A 215 -8.66 9.94 14.55
N VAL A 216 -9.72 9.15 14.46
CA VAL A 216 -9.75 7.88 13.72
C VAL A 216 -10.58 8.09 12.46
N VAL A 217 -9.92 8.00 11.30
CA VAL A 217 -10.50 8.34 9.99
C VAL A 217 -10.53 7.11 9.10
N GLY A 218 -11.68 6.87 8.49
CA GLY A 218 -11.85 5.81 7.51
C GLY A 218 -13.14 5.02 7.69
N ARG A 219 -13.42 4.15 6.74
CA ARG A 219 -14.65 3.34 6.71
C ARG A 219 -14.52 2.05 7.51
N GLY A 220 -15.68 1.45 7.84
CA GLY A 220 -15.74 0.09 8.38
C GLY A 220 -15.45 -0.01 9.88
N LEU A 221 -15.47 1.10 10.61
CA LEU A 221 -15.42 1.13 12.06
C LEU A 221 -16.85 1.09 12.60
N GLU A 222 -17.38 -0.13 12.84
CA GLU A 222 -18.76 -0.35 13.27
C GLU A 222 -18.95 -0.02 14.77
N ASP A 223 -17.96 -0.39 15.61
CA ASP A 223 -17.94 -0.17 17.04
C ASP A 223 -16.77 0.75 17.43
N PRO A 224 -16.94 2.07 17.40
CA PRO A 224 -15.88 2.99 17.79
C PRO A 224 -15.62 2.91 19.30
N PRO A 225 -14.36 3.11 19.74
CA PRO A 225 -14.01 3.17 21.15
C PRO A 225 -14.83 4.25 21.89
N ALA A 226 -15.31 3.92 23.10
CA ALA A 226 -16.21 4.81 23.85
C ALA A 226 -15.50 5.97 24.56
N ASP A 227 -14.16 6.02 24.59
CA ASP A 227 -13.41 7.11 25.25
C ASP A 227 -13.64 8.44 24.50
N PRO A 228 -14.08 9.53 25.18
CA PRO A 228 -14.41 10.80 24.53
C PRO A 228 -13.21 11.51 23.88
N ARG A 229 -11.98 11.07 24.14
CA ARG A 229 -10.75 11.58 23.51
C ARG A 229 -10.45 10.90 22.18
N ILE A 230 -11.19 9.85 21.83
CA ILE A 230 -11.09 9.16 20.52
C ILE A 230 -12.26 9.61 19.67
N HIS A 231 -11.97 10.35 18.63
CA HIS A 231 -12.96 10.86 17.69
C HIS A 231 -13.02 9.98 16.45
N ALA A 232 -14.00 9.11 16.35
CA ALA A 232 -14.27 8.32 15.16
C ALA A 232 -14.99 9.18 14.11
N LEU A 233 -14.24 9.73 13.16
CA LEU A 233 -14.76 10.64 12.15
C LEU A 233 -15.42 9.91 10.97
N GLY A 234 -15.22 8.58 10.86
CA GLY A 234 -15.69 7.82 9.72
C GLY A 234 -14.95 8.17 8.43
N PHE A 235 -15.58 7.94 7.31
CA PHE A 235 -15.07 8.38 6.00
C PHE A 235 -15.22 9.89 5.89
N VAL A 236 -14.14 10.56 5.49
CA VAL A 236 -14.12 12.01 5.25
C VAL A 236 -13.85 12.28 3.77
N ASP A 237 -14.52 13.30 3.21
CA ASP A 237 -14.29 13.71 1.81
C ASP A 237 -12.99 14.51 1.64
N ASP A 238 -12.59 15.25 2.68
CA ASP A 238 -11.36 16.04 2.71
C ASP A 238 -10.38 15.45 3.73
N LEU A 239 -9.50 14.58 3.24
CA LEU A 239 -8.48 13.95 4.07
C LEU A 239 -7.35 14.94 4.43
N ASP A 240 -7.07 15.92 3.56
CA ASP A 240 -6.05 16.94 3.82
C ASP A 240 -6.44 17.80 5.03
N ALA A 241 -7.72 18.17 5.15
CA ALA A 241 -8.24 18.87 6.33
C ALA A 241 -8.11 18.02 7.60
N ALA A 242 -8.37 16.71 7.51
CA ALA A 242 -8.22 15.81 8.66
C ALA A 242 -6.74 15.70 9.12
N TYR A 243 -5.79 15.65 8.19
CA TYR A 243 -4.38 15.69 8.52
C TYR A 243 -3.95 17.07 9.09
N ALA A 244 -4.55 18.17 8.60
CA ALA A 244 -4.24 19.52 9.06
C ALA A 244 -4.58 19.77 10.54
N ASP A 245 -5.53 19.02 11.08
CA ASP A 245 -5.95 19.12 12.48
C ASP A 245 -5.10 18.25 13.44
N ALA A 246 -4.08 17.56 12.94
CA ALA A 246 -3.26 16.66 13.73
C ALA A 246 -1.82 17.17 13.92
N ASP A 247 -1.23 16.85 15.07
CA ASP A 247 0.18 17.08 15.40
C ASP A 247 1.05 15.84 15.14
N ALA A 248 0.45 14.66 15.07
CA ALA A 248 1.12 13.39 14.83
C ALA A 248 0.26 12.45 13.99
N ALA A 249 0.89 11.68 13.12
CA ALA A 249 0.25 10.58 12.40
C ALA A 249 0.65 9.22 13.01
N LEU A 250 -0.33 8.33 13.17
CA LEU A 250 -0.14 7.02 13.77
C LEU A 250 -0.22 5.92 12.71
N VAL A 251 0.78 5.04 12.70
CA VAL A 251 0.78 3.84 11.86
C VAL A 251 1.03 2.60 12.74
N PRO A 252 0.02 2.17 13.51
CA PRO A 252 0.15 1.16 14.56
C PRO A 252 -0.01 -0.26 14.03
N LEU A 253 0.51 -0.58 12.84
CA LEU A 253 0.38 -1.91 12.25
C LEU A 253 1.32 -2.90 12.94
N LEU A 254 0.75 -3.95 13.52
CA LEU A 254 1.48 -5.04 14.18
C LEU A 254 1.79 -6.19 13.21
N GLU A 255 0.96 -6.33 12.19
CA GLU A 255 1.07 -7.33 11.14
C GLU A 255 0.53 -6.77 9.82
N GLY A 256 0.56 -7.59 8.78
CA GLY A 256 0.09 -7.20 7.45
C GLY A 256 1.24 -6.97 6.50
N GLY A 257 0.93 -6.70 5.25
CA GLY A 257 1.89 -6.49 4.18
C GLY A 257 1.48 -5.43 3.21
N GLY A 258 2.31 -5.27 2.19
CA GLY A 258 2.16 -4.21 1.21
C GLY A 258 2.62 -2.86 1.74
N SER A 259 2.76 -1.90 0.85
CA SER A 259 3.18 -0.54 1.20
C SER A 259 2.01 0.21 1.88
N PRO A 260 2.14 0.64 3.15
CA PRO A 260 1.06 1.31 3.86
C PRO A 260 0.88 2.74 3.35
N LEU A 261 -0.13 2.97 2.50
CA LEU A 261 -0.39 4.28 1.88
C LEU A 261 -0.52 5.40 2.93
N LYS A 262 -1.22 5.13 4.05
CA LYS A 262 -1.33 6.08 5.17
C LYS A 262 0.01 6.59 5.72
N PHE A 263 1.07 5.75 5.65
CA PHE A 263 2.41 6.15 6.06
C PHE A 263 2.99 7.15 5.06
N VAL A 264 2.87 6.85 3.76
CA VAL A 264 3.35 7.72 2.69
C VAL A 264 2.60 9.05 2.68
N GLU A 265 1.28 9.02 2.85
CA GLU A 265 0.42 10.20 2.98
C GLU A 265 0.83 11.08 4.16
N ALA A 266 0.99 10.49 5.35
CA ALA A 266 1.41 11.22 6.54
C ALA A 266 2.78 11.90 6.37
N LEU A 267 3.74 11.20 5.76
CA LEU A 267 5.04 11.79 5.40
C LEU A 267 4.87 12.93 4.39
N ALA A 268 4.00 12.77 3.39
CA ALA A 268 3.73 13.80 2.39
C ALA A 268 3.12 15.06 2.99
N HIS A 269 2.25 14.94 3.99
CA HIS A 269 1.72 16.07 4.75
C HIS A 269 2.78 16.74 5.65
N GLY A 270 3.92 16.12 5.87
CA GLY A 270 4.96 16.64 6.76
C GLY A 270 4.65 16.44 8.23
N LEU A 271 3.72 15.54 8.56
CA LEU A 271 3.45 15.20 9.95
C LEU A 271 4.53 14.28 10.52
N PRO A 272 4.93 14.48 11.78
CA PRO A 272 5.70 13.49 12.51
C PRO A 272 4.93 12.17 12.58
N VAL A 273 5.54 11.08 12.09
CA VAL A 273 4.93 9.75 12.09
C VAL A 273 5.46 8.93 13.25
N VAL A 274 4.54 8.38 14.06
CA VAL A 274 4.84 7.36 15.07
C VAL A 274 4.32 6.02 14.59
N THR A 275 5.19 5.02 14.55
CA THR A 275 4.88 3.74 13.95
C THR A 275 5.45 2.56 14.75
N THR A 276 5.02 1.35 14.45
CA THR A 276 5.63 0.12 14.97
C THR A 276 6.89 -0.25 14.18
N SER A 277 7.77 -1.06 14.78
CA SER A 277 8.92 -1.62 14.05
C SER A 277 8.51 -2.42 12.82
N HIS A 278 7.35 -3.11 12.88
CA HIS A 278 6.80 -3.85 11.75
C HIS A 278 6.46 -2.90 10.57
N ALA A 279 5.67 -1.86 10.82
CA ALA A 279 5.27 -0.94 9.75
C ALA A 279 6.47 -0.12 9.22
N ALA A 280 7.44 0.22 10.06
CA ALA A 280 8.68 0.87 9.65
C ALA A 280 9.47 0.04 8.62
N ALA A 281 9.48 -1.28 8.75
CA ALA A 281 10.17 -2.19 7.82
C ALA A 281 9.48 -2.27 6.43
N LEU A 282 8.24 -1.81 6.31
CA LEU A 282 7.49 -1.78 5.04
C LEU A 282 7.83 -0.56 4.17
N ILE A 283 8.50 0.46 4.72
CA ILE A 283 8.89 1.68 4.00
C ILE A 283 10.39 1.65 3.70
N GLY A 284 10.74 1.59 2.43
CA GLY A 284 12.12 1.75 1.98
C GLY A 284 12.59 3.21 2.05
N HIS A 285 13.91 3.39 2.05
CA HIS A 285 14.59 4.68 2.11
C HIS A 285 14.43 5.46 3.43
N GLY A 286 13.42 5.16 4.23
CA GLY A 286 13.18 5.79 5.52
C GLY A 286 14.08 5.22 6.63
N ARG A 287 14.44 6.06 7.60
CA ARG A 287 15.23 5.69 8.77
C ARG A 287 14.51 6.11 10.05
N PRO A 288 14.29 5.15 10.99
CA PRO A 288 13.78 5.49 12.31
C PRO A 288 14.68 6.53 13.02
N GLY A 289 14.08 7.47 13.73
CA GLY A 289 14.78 8.57 14.41
C GLY A 289 15.18 9.73 13.50
N GLU A 290 15.23 9.54 12.19
CA GLU A 290 15.56 10.56 11.20
C GLU A 290 14.31 11.09 10.47
N HIS A 291 13.45 10.19 10.00
CA HIS A 291 12.29 10.53 9.18
C HIS A 291 10.94 10.22 9.85
N PHE A 292 10.96 9.34 10.83
CA PHE A 292 9.80 8.91 11.63
C PHE A 292 10.28 8.25 12.93
N LEU A 293 9.40 8.07 13.91
CA LEU A 293 9.69 7.30 15.12
C LEU A 293 9.12 5.90 15.01
N ALA A 294 9.95 4.88 15.23
CA ALA A 294 9.54 3.49 15.22
C ALA A 294 9.74 2.88 16.61
N ALA A 295 8.69 2.26 17.13
CA ALA A 295 8.68 1.66 18.45
C ALA A 295 8.60 0.13 18.40
N PRO A 296 9.33 -0.58 19.23
CA PRO A 296 9.30 -2.04 19.29
C PRO A 296 8.08 -2.57 20.06
N ASP A 297 7.49 -1.75 20.94
CA ASP A 297 6.40 -2.12 21.85
C ASP A 297 5.50 -0.92 22.19
N ALA A 298 4.45 -1.17 22.97
CA ALA A 298 3.47 -0.16 23.37
C ALA A 298 4.09 0.96 24.23
N ALA A 299 5.02 0.64 25.10
CA ALA A 299 5.68 1.64 25.96
C ALA A 299 6.53 2.60 25.14
N GLY A 300 7.32 2.09 24.20
CA GLY A 300 8.10 2.88 23.26
C GLY A 300 7.20 3.72 22.32
N PHE A 301 6.07 3.16 21.88
CA PHE A 301 5.10 3.88 21.06
C PHE A 301 4.46 5.04 21.83
N ALA A 302 4.04 4.79 23.08
CA ALA A 302 3.49 5.84 23.95
C ALA A 302 4.50 6.96 24.23
N ALA A 303 5.74 6.62 24.54
CA ALA A 303 6.81 7.60 24.78
C ALA A 303 7.09 8.45 23.53
N ALA A 304 7.17 7.83 22.35
CA ALA A 304 7.36 8.53 21.09
C ALA A 304 6.19 9.47 20.78
N LEU A 305 4.94 9.01 21.00
CA LEU A 305 3.75 9.83 20.79
C LEU A 305 3.70 11.02 21.76
N VAL A 306 4.01 10.82 23.03
CA VAL A 306 4.08 11.91 24.05
C VAL A 306 5.12 12.95 23.63
N SER A 307 6.31 12.54 23.21
CA SER A 307 7.36 13.45 22.73
C SER A 307 6.86 14.32 21.56
N VAL A 308 6.26 13.69 20.54
CA VAL A 308 5.70 14.42 19.40
C VAL A 308 4.60 15.40 19.82
N LEU A 309 3.64 14.96 20.65
CA LEU A 309 2.53 15.80 21.11
C LEU A 309 2.96 16.94 22.05
N ARG A 310 4.16 16.86 22.60
CA ARG A 310 4.82 17.98 23.32
C ARG A 310 5.53 18.97 22.38
N GLY A 311 5.53 18.70 21.06
CA GLY A 311 6.11 19.60 20.06
C GLY A 311 7.55 19.26 19.64
N GLU A 312 8.08 18.10 20.05
CA GLU A 312 9.46 17.68 19.73
C GLU A 312 9.58 17.02 18.33
N GLY A 313 8.53 17.13 17.49
CA GLY A 313 8.44 16.40 16.22
C GLY A 313 8.58 17.23 14.94
N ALA A 314 8.64 18.55 15.00
CA ALA A 314 8.56 19.43 13.82
C ALA A 314 9.62 19.11 12.74
N GLU A 315 10.90 19.00 13.14
CA GLU A 315 11.97 18.66 12.20
C GLU A 315 11.82 17.24 11.63
N LEU A 316 11.24 16.31 12.41
CA LEU A 316 10.99 14.95 11.95
C LEU A 316 9.96 14.95 10.82
N GLY A 317 8.88 15.73 10.94
CA GLY A 317 7.87 15.90 9.89
C GLY A 317 8.47 16.49 8.61
N GLN A 318 9.31 17.54 8.73
CA GLN A 318 9.98 18.15 7.59
C GLN A 318 10.90 17.16 6.86
N ARG A 319 11.71 16.39 7.61
CA ARG A 319 12.58 15.35 7.04
C ARG A 319 11.77 14.22 6.42
N GLY A 320 10.63 13.85 7.04
CA GLY A 320 9.69 12.88 6.51
C GLY A 320 9.12 13.31 5.16
N ARG A 321 8.68 14.57 5.03
CA ARG A 321 8.20 15.12 3.75
C ARG A 321 9.29 15.17 2.69
N ALA A 322 10.51 15.55 3.04
CA ALA A 322 11.64 15.54 2.13
C ALA A 322 11.96 14.12 1.62
N LEU A 323 11.85 13.11 2.48
CA LEU A 323 11.93 11.71 2.09
C LEU A 323 10.84 11.34 1.09
N ALA A 324 9.57 11.70 1.39
CA ALA A 324 8.44 11.42 0.52
C ALA A 324 8.61 12.08 -0.87
N ALA A 325 8.98 13.35 -0.92
CA ALA A 325 9.23 14.06 -2.17
C ALA A 325 10.34 13.41 -3.01
N LYS A 326 11.41 12.96 -2.35
CA LYS A 326 12.59 12.40 -3.02
C LYS A 326 12.38 10.96 -3.52
N HIS A 327 11.62 10.13 -2.79
CA HIS A 327 11.57 8.68 -3.01
C HIS A 327 10.17 8.07 -3.13
N LEU A 328 9.14 8.75 -2.60
CA LEU A 328 7.78 8.22 -2.50
C LEU A 328 6.76 9.11 -3.25
N SER A 329 7.24 9.98 -4.14
CA SER A 329 6.40 10.80 -5.00
C SER A 329 6.19 10.16 -6.37
N VAL A 330 5.10 10.57 -7.05
CA VAL A 330 4.80 10.15 -8.44
C VAL A 330 5.99 10.43 -9.36
N ASP A 331 6.61 11.60 -9.25
CA ASP A 331 7.73 11.99 -10.10
C ASP A 331 9.02 11.26 -9.76
N ALA A 332 9.27 10.97 -8.48
CA ALA A 332 10.41 10.15 -8.08
C ALA A 332 10.31 8.74 -8.66
N LEU A 333 9.13 8.13 -8.55
CA LEU A 333 8.89 6.80 -9.12
C LEU A 333 9.00 6.82 -10.65
N ALA A 334 8.47 7.85 -11.33
CA ALA A 334 8.60 7.98 -12.78
C ALA A 334 10.07 8.02 -13.20
N ARG A 335 10.89 8.84 -12.54
CA ARG A 335 12.34 8.89 -12.82
C ARG A 335 13.00 7.51 -12.62
N GLU A 336 12.68 6.81 -11.56
CA GLU A 336 13.25 5.49 -11.28
C GLU A 336 12.84 4.43 -12.30
N LEU A 337 11.58 4.44 -12.76
CA LEU A 337 11.08 3.47 -13.74
C LEU A 337 11.54 3.77 -15.18
N GLY A 338 11.90 5.01 -15.47
CA GLY A 338 12.42 5.46 -16.78
C GLY A 338 13.93 5.29 -16.94
N ALA A 339 14.67 5.08 -15.85
CA ALA A 339 16.12 4.82 -15.86
C ALA A 339 16.41 3.34 -16.16
#